data_fed9f47c861946ba3c67fc2cff1ddeb7
#
_entry.id   fed9f47c861946ba3c67fc2cff1ddeb7
#
_cell.length_a   1.000
_cell.length_b   1.000
_cell.length_c   1.000
_cell.angle_alpha   90.00
_cell.angle_beta   90.00
_cell.angle_gamma   90.00
#
_symmetry.space_group_name_H-M   'P 1'
#
loop_
_entity.id
_entity.type
_entity.pdbx_description
1 polymer ?
#
loop_
_entity_poly.entity_id
_entity_poly.type
_entity_poly.pdbx_seq_one_letter_code
_entity_poly.pdbx_strand_id
1 'polypeptide(L)'
;PLVAALAAGNRVMIKMSEFTPRTGELLSRLIGEHFSRDHVAVVNGDLAVAQAFGAIPFDHLLFTGSTAVGHQVMHAAAANLTPVTLELGGKSPAIIGPDFPLDVAARRIMLGKCLNAGQTCIAPDYVLLPAEKLDAFIDVARTVVERYYPGGAASDDYTAIINERHYARLAGYVDDARAKGAKIVPLISGDSTATRKF
;
A
#
# COMPACT_ATOMS: atom_id res chain seq x y z
N PRO A 1 10.89 -9.26 5.60
CA PRO A 1 10.72 -10.54 6.32
C PRO A 1 11.76 -11.59 5.91
N LEU A 2 12.00 -11.80 4.59
CA LEU A 2 12.91 -12.86 4.11
C LEU A 2 14.30 -12.80 4.76
N VAL A 3 14.93 -11.62 4.76
CA VAL A 3 16.28 -11.45 5.32
C VAL A 3 16.34 -11.85 6.80
N ALA A 4 15.36 -11.42 7.59
CA ALA A 4 15.29 -11.75 9.01
C ALA A 4 15.05 -13.25 9.24
N ALA A 5 14.18 -13.86 8.44
CA ALA A 5 13.91 -15.30 8.53
C ALA A 5 15.15 -16.15 8.21
N LEU A 6 15.88 -15.80 7.16
CA LEU A 6 17.12 -16.49 6.78
C LEU A 6 18.25 -16.27 7.81
N ALA A 7 18.38 -15.04 8.32
CA ALA A 7 19.37 -14.73 9.35
C ALA A 7 19.13 -15.53 10.64
N ALA A 8 17.87 -15.87 10.93
CA ALA A 8 17.50 -16.73 12.05
C ALA A 8 17.60 -18.25 11.73
N GLY A 9 18.09 -18.64 10.55
CA GLY A 9 18.30 -20.03 10.16
C GLY A 9 17.03 -20.76 9.68
N ASN A 10 15.96 -20.06 9.33
CA ASN A 10 14.72 -20.66 8.86
C ASN A 10 14.79 -21.05 7.38
N ARG A 11 14.02 -22.07 7.01
CA ARG A 11 13.59 -22.27 5.62
C ARG A 11 12.40 -21.37 5.34
N VAL A 12 12.27 -20.90 4.09
CA VAL A 12 11.25 -19.92 3.74
C VAL A 12 10.52 -20.34 2.48
N MET A 13 9.20 -20.30 2.51
CA MET A 13 8.35 -20.28 1.33
C MET A 13 7.72 -18.89 1.17
N ILE A 14 7.74 -18.38 -0.07
CA ILE A 14 7.17 -17.06 -0.40
C ILE A 14 6.07 -17.26 -1.43
N LYS A 15 4.83 -16.88 -1.10
CA LYS A 15 3.77 -16.77 -2.10
C LYS A 15 3.68 -15.30 -2.55
N MET A 16 3.95 -15.07 -3.82
CA MET A 16 3.89 -13.73 -4.42
C MET A 16 2.46 -13.31 -4.71
N SER A 17 2.23 -11.99 -4.71
CA SER A 17 0.91 -11.45 -5.07
C SER A 17 0.57 -11.71 -6.54
N GLU A 18 -0.64 -12.13 -6.81
CA GLU A 18 -1.19 -12.30 -8.16
C GLU A 18 -1.33 -10.97 -8.92
N PHE A 19 -1.32 -9.84 -8.22
CA PHE A 19 -1.38 -8.51 -8.84
C PHE A 19 -0.05 -8.05 -9.43
N THR A 20 1.06 -8.72 -9.08
CA THR A 20 2.41 -8.38 -9.55
C THR A 20 3.13 -9.60 -10.16
N PRO A 21 2.56 -10.24 -11.19
CA PRO A 21 3.08 -11.52 -11.70
C PRO A 21 4.51 -11.41 -12.21
N ARG A 22 4.86 -10.34 -12.94
CA ARG A 22 6.23 -10.14 -13.44
C ARG A 22 7.27 -10.02 -12.32
N THR A 23 6.91 -9.37 -11.21
CA THR A 23 7.78 -9.29 -10.02
C THR A 23 7.94 -10.67 -9.38
N GLY A 24 6.85 -11.45 -9.33
CA GLY A 24 6.88 -12.82 -8.84
C GLY A 24 7.78 -13.73 -9.66
N GLU A 25 7.70 -13.65 -10.98
CA GLU A 25 8.56 -14.41 -11.91
C GLU A 25 10.03 -14.02 -11.75
N LEU A 26 10.33 -12.71 -11.70
CA LEU A 26 11.67 -12.21 -11.48
C LEU A 26 12.25 -12.69 -10.16
N LEU A 27 11.50 -12.57 -9.07
CA LEU A 27 11.94 -13.02 -7.74
C LEU A 27 12.17 -14.54 -7.73
N SER A 28 11.28 -15.33 -8.36
CA SER A 28 11.42 -16.78 -8.45
C SER A 28 12.72 -17.17 -9.15
N ARG A 29 13.07 -16.49 -10.26
CA ARG A 29 14.32 -16.69 -10.97
C ARG A 29 15.54 -16.33 -10.10
N LEU A 30 15.56 -15.12 -9.53
CA LEU A 30 16.70 -14.66 -8.72
C LEU A 30 16.92 -15.53 -7.48
N ILE A 31 15.86 -15.96 -6.80
CA ILE A 31 15.98 -16.87 -5.65
C ILE A 31 16.52 -18.21 -6.09
N GLY A 32 16.03 -18.76 -7.22
CA GLY A 32 16.49 -20.05 -7.74
C GLY A 32 17.95 -20.06 -8.19
N GLU A 33 18.52 -18.90 -8.54
CA GLU A 33 19.94 -18.75 -8.87
C GLU A 33 20.87 -18.80 -7.63
N HIS A 34 20.33 -18.46 -6.43
CA HIS A 34 21.16 -18.27 -5.23
C HIS A 34 20.84 -19.24 -4.09
N PHE A 35 19.67 -19.84 -4.08
CA PHE A 35 19.22 -20.73 -3.00
C PHE A 35 18.69 -22.05 -3.55
N SER A 36 18.97 -23.15 -2.86
CA SER A 36 18.27 -24.39 -3.13
C SER A 36 16.78 -24.27 -2.81
N ARG A 37 15.94 -24.99 -3.53
CA ARG A 37 14.50 -24.99 -3.33
C ARG A 37 14.09 -25.44 -1.93
N ASP A 38 14.91 -26.29 -1.30
CA ASP A 38 14.67 -26.77 0.08
C ASP A 38 14.96 -25.69 1.13
N HIS A 39 15.68 -24.63 0.75
CA HIS A 39 16.02 -23.53 1.64
C HIS A 39 15.08 -22.34 1.43
N VAL A 40 14.92 -21.88 0.18
CA VAL A 40 13.98 -20.81 -0.17
C VAL A 40 13.20 -21.20 -1.42
N ALA A 41 11.87 -21.24 -1.30
CA ALA A 41 10.98 -21.51 -2.41
C ALA A 41 10.06 -20.33 -2.69
N VAL A 42 9.89 -19.97 -3.97
CA VAL A 42 8.92 -18.95 -4.39
C VAL A 42 7.77 -19.64 -5.12
N VAL A 43 6.55 -19.32 -4.71
CA VAL A 43 5.31 -19.83 -5.28
C VAL A 43 4.54 -18.68 -5.92
N ASN A 44 4.29 -18.78 -7.21
CA ASN A 44 3.43 -17.87 -7.97
C ASN A 44 2.08 -18.54 -8.22
N GLY A 45 1.03 -17.76 -8.34
CA GLY A 45 -0.30 -18.27 -8.65
C GLY A 45 -1.41 -17.34 -8.21
N ASP A 46 -2.61 -17.76 -8.52
CA ASP A 46 -3.86 -17.05 -8.28
C ASP A 46 -4.40 -17.21 -6.84
N LEU A 47 -5.68 -16.86 -6.65
CA LEU A 47 -6.37 -16.99 -5.38
C LEU A 47 -6.41 -18.45 -4.88
N ALA A 48 -6.60 -19.43 -5.77
CA ALA A 48 -6.66 -20.83 -5.37
C ALA A 48 -5.32 -21.31 -4.80
N VAL A 49 -4.21 -20.88 -5.42
CA VAL A 49 -2.85 -21.13 -4.90
C VAL A 49 -2.63 -20.42 -3.56
N ALA A 50 -3.12 -19.17 -3.40
CA ALA A 50 -3.01 -18.46 -2.12
C ALA A 50 -3.77 -19.15 -0.99
N GLN A 51 -4.96 -19.65 -1.26
CA GLN A 51 -5.76 -20.43 -0.30
C GLN A 51 -5.07 -21.74 0.10
N ALA A 52 -4.59 -22.50 -0.88
CA ALA A 52 -3.84 -23.73 -0.63
C ALA A 52 -2.56 -23.46 0.18
N PHE A 53 -1.84 -22.38 -0.13
CA PHE A 53 -0.65 -21.96 0.60
C PHE A 53 -0.96 -21.65 2.08
N GLY A 54 -2.04 -20.92 2.36
CA GLY A 54 -2.46 -20.57 3.71
C GLY A 54 -2.90 -21.77 4.57
N ALA A 55 -3.21 -22.90 3.95
CA ALA A 55 -3.58 -24.15 4.61
C ALA A 55 -2.39 -25.09 4.91
N ILE A 56 -1.19 -24.77 4.47
CA ILE A 56 0.01 -25.56 4.77
C ILE A 56 0.36 -25.42 6.26
N PRO A 57 0.72 -26.51 6.97
CA PRO A 57 1.09 -26.49 8.37
C PRO A 57 2.49 -25.93 8.58
N PHE A 58 2.65 -24.63 8.41
CA PHE A 58 3.90 -23.91 8.68
C PHE A 58 4.15 -23.80 10.18
N ASP A 59 5.42 -23.67 10.59
CA ASP A 59 5.79 -23.29 11.95
C ASP A 59 5.42 -21.83 12.26
N HIS A 60 5.38 -20.98 11.24
CA HIS A 60 4.94 -19.58 11.31
C HIS A 60 4.50 -19.08 9.94
N LEU A 61 3.42 -18.31 9.90
CA LEU A 61 2.94 -17.65 8.68
C LEU A 61 2.94 -16.12 8.85
N LEU A 62 3.64 -15.42 7.97
CA LEU A 62 3.57 -13.96 7.89
C LEU A 62 2.73 -13.57 6.67
N PHE A 63 1.74 -12.72 6.86
CA PHE A 63 0.87 -12.23 5.80
C PHE A 63 0.86 -10.70 5.78
N THR A 64 1.01 -10.13 4.58
CA THR A 64 0.81 -8.70 4.33
C THR A 64 -0.33 -8.52 3.34
N GLY A 65 -1.35 -7.73 3.72
CA GLY A 65 -2.49 -7.47 2.84
C GLY A 65 -3.66 -6.76 3.52
N SER A 66 -4.87 -6.94 3.00
CA SER A 66 -6.06 -6.33 3.57
C SER A 66 -6.53 -7.07 4.84
N THR A 67 -7.18 -6.34 5.75
CA THR A 67 -7.79 -6.92 6.97
C THR A 67 -8.74 -8.06 6.65
N ALA A 68 -9.57 -7.91 5.61
CA ALA A 68 -10.51 -8.94 5.21
C ALA A 68 -9.82 -10.25 4.79
N VAL A 69 -8.70 -10.16 4.06
CA VAL A 69 -7.90 -11.34 3.70
C VAL A 69 -7.13 -11.86 4.92
N GLY A 70 -6.65 -10.98 5.81
CA GLY A 70 -6.00 -11.37 7.06
C GLY A 70 -6.88 -12.28 7.92
N HIS A 71 -8.17 -12.00 8.02
CA HIS A 71 -9.13 -12.88 8.69
C HIS A 71 -9.16 -14.28 8.05
N GLN A 72 -9.18 -14.37 6.71
CA GLN A 72 -9.19 -15.66 6.01
C GLN A 72 -7.89 -16.44 6.25
N VAL A 73 -6.74 -15.74 6.25
CA VAL A 73 -5.44 -16.35 6.55
C VAL A 73 -5.40 -16.90 7.97
N MET A 74 -5.88 -16.15 8.97
CA MET A 74 -5.98 -16.64 10.34
C MET A 74 -6.86 -17.87 10.45
N HIS A 75 -8.03 -17.88 9.79
CA HIS A 75 -8.92 -19.03 9.79
C HIS A 75 -8.25 -20.28 9.19
N ALA A 76 -7.56 -20.14 8.07
CA ALA A 76 -6.86 -21.26 7.45
C ALA A 76 -5.71 -21.78 8.34
N ALA A 77 -4.91 -20.89 8.91
CA ALA A 77 -3.80 -21.24 9.79
C ALA A 77 -4.24 -21.90 11.09
N ALA A 78 -5.40 -21.50 11.62
CA ALA A 78 -5.95 -22.07 12.88
C ALA A 78 -6.20 -23.58 12.80
N ALA A 79 -6.53 -24.13 11.64
CA ALA A 79 -6.72 -25.56 11.45
C ALA A 79 -5.45 -26.38 11.79
N ASN A 80 -4.27 -25.78 11.63
CA ASN A 80 -2.97 -26.38 11.90
C ASN A 80 -2.31 -25.83 13.18
N LEU A 81 -2.99 -24.95 13.93
CA LEU A 81 -2.42 -24.19 15.05
C LEU A 81 -1.18 -23.37 14.65
N THR A 82 -1.06 -23.00 13.39
CA THR A 82 0.06 -22.19 12.88
C THR A 82 -0.03 -20.77 13.43
N PRO A 83 1.00 -20.28 14.15
CA PRO A 83 1.06 -18.87 14.55
C PRO A 83 1.13 -17.94 13.35
N VAL A 84 0.42 -16.80 13.42
CA VAL A 84 0.40 -15.82 12.32
C VAL A 84 0.88 -14.45 12.77
N THR A 85 1.64 -13.78 11.90
CA THR A 85 1.90 -12.34 11.97
C THR A 85 1.17 -11.66 10.82
N LEU A 86 0.31 -10.70 11.14
CA LEU A 86 -0.48 -9.96 10.17
C LEU A 86 0.04 -8.53 10.04
N GLU A 87 0.53 -8.20 8.86
CA GLU A 87 0.85 -6.84 8.44
C GLU A 87 -0.28 -6.32 7.55
N LEU A 88 -1.08 -5.42 8.09
CA LEU A 88 -2.33 -4.97 7.47
C LEU A 88 -2.25 -3.50 7.07
N GLY A 89 -3.36 -2.97 6.56
CA GLY A 89 -3.47 -1.54 6.25
C GLY A 89 -3.55 -0.67 7.50
N GLY A 90 -3.53 0.64 7.29
CA GLY A 90 -3.62 1.62 8.36
C GLY A 90 -4.45 2.84 7.97
N LYS A 91 -4.80 3.63 8.99
CA LYS A 91 -5.44 4.94 8.93
C LYS A 91 -4.55 5.93 9.67
N SER A 92 -3.33 6.13 9.16
CA SER A 92 -2.27 6.88 9.85
C SER A 92 -2.58 8.37 9.90
N PRO A 93 -2.79 8.97 11.09
CA PRO A 93 -2.99 10.40 11.25
C PRO A 93 -1.68 11.17 11.10
N ALA A 94 -1.75 12.36 10.50
CA ALA A 94 -0.72 13.38 10.61
C ALA A 94 -1.26 14.54 11.45
N ILE A 95 -0.60 14.87 12.55
CA ILE A 95 -1.02 15.92 13.47
C ILE A 95 -0.04 17.08 13.38
N ILE A 96 -0.54 18.26 12.99
CA ILE A 96 0.25 19.48 12.86
C ILE A 96 -0.07 20.40 14.04
N GLY A 97 0.93 20.63 14.89
CA GLY A 97 0.80 21.60 15.99
C GLY A 97 0.68 23.05 15.51
N PRO A 98 0.15 23.96 16.36
CA PRO A 98 -0.09 25.34 15.98
C PRO A 98 1.17 26.10 15.55
N ASP A 99 2.32 25.77 16.10
CA ASP A 99 3.59 26.47 15.82
C ASP A 99 4.48 25.72 14.81
N PHE A 100 4.01 24.58 14.28
CA PHE A 100 4.82 23.83 13.32
C PHE A 100 4.78 24.47 11.92
N PRO A 101 5.94 24.62 11.23
CA PRO A 101 5.98 25.21 9.89
C PRO A 101 5.19 24.41 8.86
N LEU A 102 4.21 25.03 8.20
CA LEU A 102 3.30 24.35 7.26
C LEU A 102 4.02 23.81 6.02
N ASP A 103 5.03 24.53 5.52
CA ASP A 103 5.83 24.09 4.38
C ASP A 103 6.60 22.79 4.65
N VAL A 104 7.13 22.65 5.86
CA VAL A 104 7.81 21.43 6.30
C VAL A 104 6.80 20.28 6.47
N ALA A 105 5.66 20.58 7.09
CA ALA A 105 4.58 19.60 7.28
C ALA A 105 4.07 19.10 5.94
N ALA A 106 3.68 20.00 5.03
CA ALA A 106 3.13 19.65 3.72
C ALA A 106 4.11 18.84 2.88
N ARG A 107 5.41 19.21 2.86
CA ARG A 107 6.42 18.42 2.14
C ARG A 107 6.50 16.98 2.63
N ARG A 108 6.55 16.77 3.95
CA ARG A 108 6.66 15.43 4.53
C ARG A 108 5.39 14.61 4.32
N ILE A 109 4.22 15.24 4.52
CA ILE A 109 2.92 14.58 4.37
C ILE A 109 2.67 14.22 2.91
N MET A 110 2.89 15.16 1.97
CA MET A 110 2.67 14.92 0.54
C MET A 110 3.67 13.90 -0.02
N LEU A 111 4.94 13.92 0.40
CA LEU A 111 5.89 12.88 0.03
C LEU A 111 5.40 11.49 0.46
N GLY A 112 5.01 11.34 1.73
CA GLY A 112 4.50 10.07 2.25
C GLY A 112 3.17 9.65 1.64
N LYS A 113 2.29 10.61 1.28
CA LYS A 113 0.99 10.34 0.67
C LYS A 113 1.07 10.00 -0.81
N CYS A 114 1.91 10.71 -1.56
CA CYS A 114 1.99 10.53 -3.01
C CYS A 114 2.94 9.39 -3.42
N LEU A 115 3.83 8.96 -2.53
CA LEU A 115 4.66 7.78 -2.76
C LEU A 115 3.76 6.56 -3.07
N ASN A 116 3.99 5.94 -4.22
CA ASN A 116 3.16 4.84 -4.73
C ASN A 116 1.64 5.16 -4.77
N ALA A 117 1.29 6.42 -5.01
CA ALA A 117 -0.09 6.94 -4.97
C ALA A 117 -0.84 6.64 -3.66
N GLY A 118 -0.11 6.62 -2.53
CA GLY A 118 -0.69 6.33 -1.22
C GLY A 118 -1.04 4.86 -0.97
N GLN A 119 -0.67 3.96 -1.87
CA GLN A 119 -0.89 2.52 -1.73
C GLN A 119 0.16 1.89 -0.81
N THR A 120 0.26 2.41 0.42
CA THR A 120 1.23 2.03 1.43
C THR A 120 0.55 2.00 2.80
N CYS A 121 0.81 0.99 3.61
CA CYS A 121 0.16 0.78 4.91
C CYS A 121 0.38 1.95 5.89
N ILE A 122 1.50 2.64 5.79
CA ILE A 122 1.89 3.78 6.64
C ILE A 122 1.67 5.14 5.96
N ALA A 123 1.07 5.21 4.76
CA ALA A 123 0.80 6.48 4.10
C ALA A 123 -0.08 7.36 5.00
N PRO A 124 0.21 8.66 5.13
CA PRO A 124 -0.67 9.60 5.82
C PRO A 124 -2.08 9.52 5.24
N ASP A 125 -3.07 9.24 6.10
CA ASP A 125 -4.44 9.04 5.65
C ASP A 125 -5.29 10.31 5.84
N TYR A 126 -5.17 10.93 6.99
CA TYR A 126 -5.82 12.21 7.28
C TYR A 126 -4.90 13.13 8.08
N VAL A 127 -5.20 14.44 8.00
CA VAL A 127 -4.42 15.48 8.66
C VAL A 127 -5.30 16.21 9.66
N LEU A 128 -4.81 16.35 10.88
CA LEU A 128 -5.38 17.20 11.91
C LEU A 128 -4.51 18.45 12.08
N LEU A 129 -5.09 19.62 11.91
CA LEU A 129 -4.41 20.91 12.02
C LEU A 129 -5.38 21.97 12.54
N PRO A 130 -4.87 23.13 13.06
CA PRO A 130 -5.72 24.26 13.43
C PRO A 130 -6.57 24.74 12.25
N ALA A 131 -7.87 24.98 12.48
CA ALA A 131 -8.83 25.27 11.42
C ALA A 131 -8.44 26.49 10.57
N GLU A 132 -7.87 27.51 11.19
CA GLU A 132 -7.40 28.74 10.53
C GLU A 132 -6.20 28.52 9.58
N LYS A 133 -5.53 27.36 9.69
CA LYS A 133 -4.40 26.99 8.82
C LYS A 133 -4.80 26.12 7.63
N LEU A 134 -6.07 25.75 7.50
CA LEU A 134 -6.52 24.79 6.50
C LEU A 134 -6.23 25.24 5.06
N ASP A 135 -6.65 26.46 4.70
CA ASP A 135 -6.49 26.97 3.33
C ASP A 135 -4.99 27.15 2.99
N ALA A 136 -4.20 27.68 3.92
CA ALA A 136 -2.75 27.82 3.75
C ALA A 136 -2.08 26.45 3.58
N PHE A 137 -2.50 25.42 4.32
CA PHE A 137 -1.98 24.06 4.14
C PHE A 137 -2.32 23.50 2.75
N ILE A 138 -3.55 23.70 2.27
CA ILE A 138 -3.98 23.25 0.93
C ILE A 138 -3.11 23.89 -0.17
N ASP A 139 -2.85 25.20 -0.09
CA ASP A 139 -2.06 25.92 -1.08
C ASP A 139 -0.60 25.46 -1.11
N VAL A 140 -0.01 25.28 0.06
CA VAL A 140 1.35 24.72 0.15
C VAL A 140 1.40 23.27 -0.33
N ALA A 141 0.42 22.45 0.04
CA ALA A 141 0.34 21.05 -0.40
C ALA A 141 0.25 20.94 -1.94
N ARG A 142 -0.57 21.80 -2.58
CA ARG A 142 -0.68 21.88 -4.04
C ARG A 142 0.68 22.21 -4.68
N THR A 143 1.35 23.25 -4.19
CA THR A 143 2.69 23.65 -4.68
C THR A 143 3.70 22.51 -4.55
N VAL A 144 3.65 21.76 -3.45
CA VAL A 144 4.54 20.62 -3.23
C VAL A 144 4.26 19.48 -4.21
N VAL A 145 2.98 19.15 -4.43
CA VAL A 145 2.58 18.08 -5.35
C VAL A 145 2.95 18.44 -6.80
N GLU A 146 2.69 19.67 -7.23
CA GLU A 146 3.10 20.16 -8.56
C GLU A 146 4.61 20.09 -8.78
N ARG A 147 5.40 20.37 -7.73
CA ARG A 147 6.86 20.26 -7.78
C ARG A 147 7.35 18.81 -7.88
N TYR A 148 6.69 17.88 -7.19
CA TYR A 148 7.07 16.46 -7.22
C TYR A 148 6.61 15.76 -8.50
N TYR A 149 5.47 16.17 -9.04
CA TYR A 149 4.85 15.55 -10.21
C TYR A 149 4.49 16.62 -11.25
N PRO A 150 5.49 17.23 -11.91
CA PRO A 150 5.24 18.14 -13.02
C PRO A 150 4.41 17.44 -14.10
N GLY A 151 3.31 18.06 -14.53
CA GLY A 151 2.36 17.44 -15.46
C GLY A 151 1.23 16.67 -14.77
N GLY A 152 1.18 16.65 -13.45
CA GLY A 152 0.05 16.14 -12.68
C GLY A 152 -0.21 14.66 -12.90
N ALA A 153 -1.47 14.28 -13.12
CA ALA A 153 -1.88 12.90 -13.36
C ALA A 153 -1.29 12.29 -14.66
N ALA A 154 -0.81 13.11 -15.59
CA ALA A 154 -0.14 12.64 -16.81
C ALA A 154 1.34 12.28 -16.58
N SER A 155 1.93 12.68 -15.44
CA SER A 155 3.34 12.41 -15.14
C SER A 155 3.62 10.91 -15.07
N ASP A 156 4.65 10.44 -15.75
CA ASP A 156 5.10 9.04 -15.67
C ASP A 156 5.69 8.69 -14.30
N ASP A 157 6.13 9.70 -13.53
CA ASP A 157 6.67 9.52 -12.19
C ASP A 157 5.58 9.26 -11.14
N TYR A 158 4.30 9.56 -11.45
CA TYR A 158 3.19 9.33 -10.54
C TYR A 158 2.53 7.96 -10.79
N THR A 159 2.56 7.11 -9.79
CA THR A 159 2.08 5.72 -9.89
C THR A 159 0.56 5.64 -10.09
N ALA A 160 0.11 4.73 -10.96
CA ALA A 160 -1.31 4.40 -11.10
C ALA A 160 -1.80 3.49 -9.95
N ILE A 161 -3.10 3.52 -9.69
CA ILE A 161 -3.75 2.53 -8.81
C ILE A 161 -3.63 1.14 -9.45
N ILE A 162 -3.29 0.15 -8.64
CA ILE A 162 -2.84 -1.18 -9.09
C ILE A 162 -3.79 -1.87 -10.07
N ASN A 163 -5.10 -1.70 -9.89
CA ASN A 163 -6.11 -2.27 -10.79
C ASN A 163 -7.43 -1.48 -10.77
N GLU A 164 -8.30 -1.78 -11.72
CA GLU A 164 -9.58 -1.12 -11.89
C GLU A 164 -10.50 -1.26 -10.67
N ARG A 165 -10.55 -2.43 -10.05
CA ARG A 165 -11.38 -2.65 -8.86
C ARG A 165 -10.99 -1.71 -7.70
N HIS A 166 -9.69 -1.52 -7.47
CA HIS A 166 -9.22 -0.60 -6.42
C HIS A 166 -9.43 0.86 -6.81
N TYR A 167 -9.27 1.21 -8.09
CA TYR A 167 -9.57 2.54 -8.60
C TYR A 167 -11.06 2.88 -8.39
N ALA A 168 -11.97 2.03 -8.84
CA ALA A 168 -13.42 2.23 -8.69
C ALA A 168 -13.83 2.35 -7.20
N ARG A 169 -13.21 1.57 -6.30
CA ARG A 169 -13.45 1.69 -4.86
C ARG A 169 -13.07 3.06 -4.32
N LEU A 170 -11.92 3.60 -4.74
CA LEU A 170 -11.44 4.93 -4.31
C LEU A 170 -12.31 6.04 -4.90
N ALA A 171 -12.70 5.94 -6.18
CA ALA A 171 -13.64 6.86 -6.80
C ALA A 171 -14.97 6.89 -6.04
N GLY A 172 -15.50 5.72 -5.67
CA GLY A 172 -16.71 5.63 -4.86
C GLY A 172 -16.59 6.30 -3.49
N TYR A 173 -15.41 6.29 -2.85
CA TYR A 173 -15.20 7.03 -1.60
C TYR A 173 -15.22 8.55 -1.81
N VAL A 174 -14.66 9.05 -2.90
CA VAL A 174 -14.74 10.47 -3.24
C VAL A 174 -16.18 10.90 -3.51
N ASP A 175 -16.95 10.08 -4.21
CA ASP A 175 -18.37 10.36 -4.50
C ASP A 175 -19.23 10.33 -3.22
N ASP A 176 -19.00 9.36 -2.33
CA ASP A 176 -19.66 9.29 -1.02
C ASP A 176 -19.32 10.51 -0.16
N ALA A 177 -18.07 10.92 -0.12
CA ALA A 177 -17.64 12.13 0.60
C ALA A 177 -18.33 13.38 0.06
N ARG A 178 -18.41 13.52 -1.26
CA ARG A 178 -19.11 14.62 -1.92
C ARG A 178 -20.61 14.62 -1.58
N ALA A 179 -21.26 13.47 -1.64
CA ALA A 179 -22.68 13.32 -1.29
C ALA A 179 -22.95 13.66 0.18
N LYS A 180 -21.98 13.48 1.07
CA LYS A 180 -22.04 13.84 2.50
C LYS A 180 -21.63 15.29 2.78
N GLY A 181 -21.40 16.11 1.75
CA GLY A 181 -21.10 17.54 1.89
C GLY A 181 -19.62 17.86 2.12
N ALA A 182 -18.71 16.92 1.94
CA ALA A 182 -17.29 17.22 2.03
C ALA A 182 -16.83 18.11 0.86
N LYS A 183 -15.97 19.09 1.15
CA LYS A 183 -15.30 19.91 0.14
C LYS A 183 -14.19 19.08 -0.52
N ILE A 184 -14.32 18.83 -1.81
CA ILE A 184 -13.29 18.11 -2.60
C ILE A 184 -12.37 19.15 -3.24
N VAL A 185 -11.08 19.07 -2.92
CA VAL A 185 -10.04 19.97 -3.44
C VAL A 185 -8.96 19.16 -4.13
N PRO A 186 -8.92 19.13 -5.47
CA PRO A 186 -7.83 18.46 -6.20
C PRO A 186 -6.49 19.14 -5.92
N LEU A 187 -5.49 18.34 -5.63
CA LEU A 187 -4.09 18.79 -5.49
C LEU A 187 -3.25 18.50 -6.73
N ILE A 188 -3.70 17.55 -7.56
CA ILE A 188 -3.05 17.18 -8.81
C ILE A 188 -3.91 17.65 -9.99
N SER A 189 -3.30 18.15 -11.04
CA SER A 189 -3.97 18.59 -12.25
C SER A 189 -4.11 17.45 -13.27
N GLY A 190 -5.10 17.56 -14.18
CA GLY A 190 -5.32 16.65 -15.29
C GLY A 190 -6.42 15.61 -15.07
N ASP A 191 -6.81 14.93 -16.15
CA ASP A 191 -7.78 13.83 -16.11
C ASP A 191 -7.08 12.52 -15.69
N SER A 192 -7.54 11.97 -14.61
CA SER A 192 -6.98 10.77 -14.00
C SER A 192 -7.70 9.47 -14.40
N THR A 193 -8.86 9.54 -15.03
CA THR A 193 -9.71 8.38 -15.31
C THR A 193 -9.05 7.36 -16.21
N ALA A 194 -8.51 7.80 -17.35
CA ALA A 194 -7.88 6.90 -18.33
C ALA A 194 -6.60 6.23 -17.79
N THR A 195 -5.91 6.87 -16.85
CA THR A 195 -4.63 6.41 -16.28
C THR A 195 -4.76 5.75 -14.91
N ARG A 196 -5.94 5.72 -14.32
CA ARG A 196 -6.21 5.26 -12.94
C ARG A 196 -5.34 5.96 -11.90
N LYS A 197 -5.09 7.24 -12.04
CA LYS A 197 -4.33 8.06 -11.10
C LYS A 197 -5.27 8.98 -10.33
N PHE A 198 -5.03 9.21 -9.04
CA PHE A 198 -5.80 10.08 -8.15
C PHE A 198 -4.94 11.21 -7.62
#